data_9f341b4d424c787456d82df415e13fd4
#
_entry.id   9f341b4d424c787456d82df415e13fd4
#
_cell.length_a   1.000
_cell.length_b   1.000
_cell.length_c   1.000
_cell.angle_alpha   90.00
_cell.angle_beta   90.00
_cell.angle_gamma   90.00
#
_symmetry.space_group_name_H-M   'P 1'
#
loop_
_entity.id
_entity.type
_entity.pdbx_description
1 polymer ?
#
loop_
_entity_poly.entity_id
_entity_poly.type
_entity_poly.pdbx_seq_one_letter_code
_entity_poly.pdbx_strand_id
1 'polypeptide(L)'
;MKKILSVILCLCTVCGMRAQIAGFEWFDGTLQYTAEQITGGKIVMNAMDEGEEIQFVLVPVAGKADTYTVTDGGEDFTTVYKGLTAKHMKKEGWDVIGLYNSKKQLVNLMENVEKFTDDYEQVSVNRWKEQLNGTYYFPEGGGDDLVWGNKAIVVNNVVAPYEVVTFNGRVTGYIRVEGTGTILEGLWEVVPTLEGIHLYEINEKGDYLYEWERTSVKYTLKESNPRVGRFDYATNTLLTCKHFRHYKKSTLRIMRNSIMARNGYKFSSKDLQDYFSKEPWYKPAASNDNIKLSFIEQLNMELIKAEEENPDHESYVKE
;
A
#
# COMPACT_ATOMS: atom_id res chain seq x y z
N MET A 1 -25.78 38.59 -50.35
CA MET A 1 -25.70 37.91 -49.07
C MET A 1 -24.85 36.65 -49.22
N LYS A 2 -23.57 36.70 -48.92
CA LYS A 2 -22.64 35.57 -49.01
C LYS A 2 -22.69 34.83 -47.67
N LYS A 3 -23.16 33.57 -47.71
CA LYS A 3 -23.08 32.66 -46.57
C LYS A 3 -21.63 32.17 -46.42
N ILE A 4 -20.96 32.57 -45.36
CA ILE A 4 -19.67 32.02 -44.96
C ILE A 4 -19.97 30.70 -44.29
N LEU A 5 -19.63 29.60 -44.98
CA LEU A 5 -19.69 28.26 -44.43
C LEU A 5 -18.42 28.06 -43.65
N SER A 6 -18.51 28.13 -42.32
CA SER A 6 -17.39 27.84 -41.40
C SER A 6 -17.20 26.30 -41.37
N VAL A 7 -16.23 25.83 -42.15
CA VAL A 7 -15.77 24.43 -42.06
C VAL A 7 -14.94 24.31 -40.81
N ILE A 8 -15.55 23.79 -39.74
CA ILE A 8 -14.80 23.30 -38.59
C ILE A 8 -14.11 22.01 -39.05
N LEU A 9 -12.83 22.17 -39.42
CA LEU A 9 -11.96 21.04 -39.68
C LEU A 9 -11.72 20.31 -38.36
N CYS A 10 -12.54 19.30 -38.08
CA CYS A 10 -12.29 18.37 -36.97
C CYS A 10 -11.05 17.57 -37.40
N LEU A 11 -9.88 18.01 -36.98
CA LEU A 11 -8.67 17.21 -36.99
C LEU A 11 -8.86 16.07 -35.98
N CYS A 12 -9.54 15.03 -36.40
CA CYS A 12 -9.45 13.73 -35.75
C CYS A 12 -8.03 13.20 -35.96
N THR A 13 -7.08 13.76 -35.28
CA THR A 13 -5.85 13.00 -34.98
C THR A 13 -6.31 11.77 -34.25
N VAL A 14 -5.98 10.60 -34.77
CA VAL A 14 -6.02 9.32 -34.07
C VAL A 14 -5.01 9.43 -32.92
N CYS A 15 -5.39 10.17 -31.89
CA CYS A 15 -4.77 10.11 -30.59
C CYS A 15 -5.30 8.83 -29.99
N GLY A 16 -4.51 7.73 -30.10
CA GLY A 16 -4.77 6.58 -29.25
C GLY A 16 -5.07 7.12 -27.85
N MET A 17 -6.14 6.63 -27.23
CA MET A 17 -6.51 7.04 -25.87
C MET A 17 -5.28 6.89 -24.99
N ARG A 18 -4.54 7.97 -24.80
CA ARG A 18 -3.50 8.01 -23.76
C ARG A 18 -4.27 8.00 -22.47
N ALA A 19 -3.90 7.10 -21.61
CA ALA A 19 -4.40 7.11 -20.24
C ALA A 19 -4.10 8.50 -19.67
N GLN A 20 -5.12 9.15 -19.10
CA GLN A 20 -5.03 10.53 -18.65
C GLN A 20 -4.58 10.53 -17.20
N ILE A 21 -3.46 11.17 -16.90
CA ILE A 21 -2.98 11.41 -15.53
C ILE A 21 -3.57 12.73 -15.00
N ALA A 22 -3.53 13.77 -15.81
CA ALA A 22 -4.00 15.09 -15.43
C ALA A 22 -5.51 15.15 -15.23
N GLY A 23 -5.95 15.91 -14.24
CA GLY A 23 -7.35 16.04 -13.84
C GLY A 23 -7.80 15.01 -12.81
N PHE A 24 -6.90 14.13 -12.36
CA PHE A 24 -7.14 13.17 -11.30
C PHE A 24 -6.24 13.43 -10.09
N GLU A 25 -6.60 12.82 -8.97
CA GLU A 25 -5.82 12.81 -7.76
C GLU A 25 -5.11 11.45 -7.59
N TRP A 26 -3.89 11.49 -7.07
CA TRP A 26 -3.00 10.34 -6.97
C TRP A 26 -2.43 10.22 -5.56
N PHE A 27 -2.45 9.04 -4.99
CA PHE A 27 -1.95 8.76 -3.65
C PHE A 27 -0.70 7.85 -3.73
N ASP A 28 0.42 8.27 -3.13
CA ASP A 28 1.70 7.55 -3.16
C ASP A 28 1.96 6.70 -1.91
N GLY A 29 0.97 6.59 -1.03
CA GLY A 29 1.08 5.92 0.26
C GLY A 29 1.38 6.89 1.41
N THR A 30 1.68 8.15 1.12
CA THR A 30 1.95 9.21 2.11
C THR A 30 1.14 10.47 1.82
N LEU A 31 1.20 10.96 0.59
CA LEU A 31 0.57 12.21 0.17
C LEU A 31 -0.38 12.00 -0.99
N GLN A 32 -1.40 12.83 -1.02
CA GLN A 32 -2.34 12.92 -2.13
C GLN A 32 -1.96 14.10 -3.02
N TYR A 33 -1.74 13.82 -4.31
CA TYR A 33 -1.30 14.77 -5.30
C TYR A 33 -2.43 15.09 -6.27
N THR A 34 -2.67 16.36 -6.53
CA THR A 34 -3.44 16.81 -7.69
C THR A 34 -2.53 16.84 -8.91
N ALA A 35 -3.02 16.40 -10.07
CA ALA A 35 -2.26 16.34 -11.31
C ALA A 35 -2.80 17.35 -12.32
N GLU A 36 -1.98 18.31 -12.77
CA GLU A 36 -2.34 19.33 -13.73
C GLU A 36 -1.44 19.28 -14.98
N GLN A 37 -2.06 19.30 -16.15
CA GLN A 37 -1.29 19.35 -17.41
C GLN A 37 -0.88 20.78 -17.74
N ILE A 38 0.42 20.95 -18.03
CA ILE A 38 1.00 22.22 -18.47
C ILE A 38 1.55 22.10 -19.89
N THR A 39 2.11 23.20 -20.41
CA THR A 39 2.68 23.31 -21.75
C THR A 39 3.70 22.20 -22.05
N GLY A 40 3.65 21.66 -23.28
CA GLY A 40 4.56 20.60 -23.75
C GLY A 40 4.18 19.20 -23.25
N GLY A 41 2.95 19.02 -22.75
CA GLY A 41 2.45 17.72 -22.27
C GLY A 41 3.06 17.27 -20.95
N LYS A 42 3.73 18.18 -20.25
CA LYS A 42 4.20 17.94 -18.89
C LYS A 42 3.03 17.95 -17.92
N ILE A 43 3.17 17.23 -16.82
CA ILE A 43 2.17 17.16 -15.76
C ILE A 43 2.83 17.57 -14.45
N VAL A 44 2.24 18.56 -13.79
CA VAL A 44 2.64 18.99 -12.45
C VAL A 44 1.83 18.18 -11.44
N MET A 45 2.53 17.64 -10.47
CA MET A 45 1.96 16.91 -9.35
C MET A 45 2.13 17.79 -8.09
N ASN A 46 1.02 18.20 -7.49
CA ASN A 46 1.01 19.10 -6.33
C ASN A 46 0.39 18.40 -5.13
N ALA A 47 1.02 18.50 -3.98
CA ALA A 47 0.49 18.08 -2.69
C ALA A 47 0.79 19.11 -1.60
N MET A 48 0.15 18.96 -0.44
CA MET A 48 0.45 19.72 0.77
C MET A 48 0.89 18.75 1.86
N ASP A 49 2.01 19.04 2.50
CA ASP A 49 2.51 18.32 3.66
C ASP A 49 2.76 19.31 4.80
N GLU A 50 2.07 19.14 5.93
CA GLU A 50 2.18 20.02 7.11
C GLU A 50 2.10 21.54 6.83
N GLY A 51 1.41 21.93 5.74
CA GLY A 51 1.28 23.32 5.31
C GLY A 51 2.35 23.79 4.34
N GLU A 52 3.31 22.94 3.99
CA GLU A 52 4.28 23.16 2.93
C GLU A 52 3.80 22.58 1.60
N GLU A 53 3.99 23.32 0.52
CA GLU A 53 3.67 22.84 -0.83
C GLU A 53 4.77 21.91 -1.32
N ILE A 54 4.37 20.71 -1.77
CA ILE A 54 5.27 19.74 -2.42
C ILE A 54 4.88 19.64 -3.88
N GLN A 55 5.87 19.79 -4.75
CA GLN A 55 5.65 19.78 -6.18
C GLN A 55 6.73 18.99 -6.92
N PHE A 56 6.32 18.21 -7.93
CA PHE A 56 7.23 17.64 -8.92
C PHE A 56 6.57 17.58 -10.30
N VAL A 57 7.39 17.38 -11.34
CA VAL A 57 6.90 17.38 -12.72
C VAL A 57 7.21 16.07 -13.42
N LEU A 58 6.19 15.51 -14.06
CA LEU A 58 6.30 14.41 -15.00
C LEU A 58 6.54 14.95 -16.41
N VAL A 59 7.75 14.75 -16.93
CA VAL A 59 8.18 15.20 -18.27
C VAL A 59 8.03 14.01 -19.24
N PRO A 60 7.24 14.13 -20.31
CA PRO A 60 7.04 13.02 -21.25
C PRO A 60 8.34 12.56 -21.89
N VAL A 61 8.53 11.25 -21.98
CA VAL A 61 9.67 10.66 -22.70
C VAL A 61 9.34 10.52 -24.19
N ALA A 62 10.13 11.15 -25.05
CA ALA A 62 9.91 11.12 -26.49
C ALA A 62 9.85 9.66 -27.01
N GLY A 63 8.84 9.35 -27.84
CA GLY A 63 8.65 8.03 -28.46
C GLY A 63 8.18 6.93 -27.51
N LYS A 64 7.88 7.23 -26.24
CA LYS A 64 7.34 6.26 -25.29
C LYS A 64 5.98 6.75 -24.78
N ALA A 65 4.94 6.00 -25.09
CA ALA A 65 3.60 6.29 -24.55
C ALA A 65 3.60 6.10 -23.02
N ASP A 66 2.81 6.91 -22.32
CA ASP A 66 2.53 6.81 -20.90
C ASP A 66 3.78 6.67 -20.01
N THR A 67 4.91 7.22 -20.48
CA THR A 67 6.21 7.17 -19.82
C THR A 67 6.76 8.57 -19.64
N TYR A 68 7.22 8.88 -18.43
CA TYR A 68 7.67 10.19 -18.03
C TYR A 68 8.98 10.08 -17.24
N THR A 69 9.79 11.15 -17.27
CA THR A 69 10.89 11.35 -16.32
C THR A 69 10.41 12.28 -15.22
N VAL A 70 10.67 11.96 -13.98
CA VAL A 70 10.34 12.82 -12.83
C VAL A 70 11.43 13.86 -12.65
N THR A 71 11.03 15.12 -12.52
CA THR A 71 11.91 16.26 -12.22
C THR A 71 11.36 17.06 -11.05
N ASP A 72 12.21 17.91 -10.45
CA ASP A 72 11.75 18.86 -9.44
C ASP A 72 10.68 19.80 -9.99
N GLY A 73 9.83 20.34 -9.14
CA GLY A 73 8.76 21.28 -9.50
C GLY A 73 9.27 22.66 -9.88
N GLY A 74 10.48 23.02 -9.46
CA GLY A 74 11.15 24.30 -9.68
C GLY A 74 12.42 24.40 -8.83
N GLU A 75 13.00 25.60 -8.71
CA GLU A 75 14.20 25.82 -7.89
C GLU A 75 13.92 25.63 -6.38
N ASP A 76 12.68 25.92 -5.95
CA ASP A 76 12.27 25.84 -4.55
C ASP A 76 11.67 24.46 -4.16
N PHE A 77 11.40 23.59 -5.14
CA PHE A 77 10.75 22.30 -4.92
C PHE A 77 11.65 21.14 -5.31
N THR A 78 12.25 20.50 -4.31
CA THR A 78 13.01 19.25 -4.49
C THR A 78 12.11 18.04 -4.21
N THR A 79 12.25 16.97 -4.98
CA THR A 79 11.50 15.73 -4.75
C THR A 79 12.40 14.52 -4.58
N VAL A 80 12.01 13.62 -3.68
CA VAL A 80 12.66 12.31 -3.51
C VAL A 80 12.53 11.43 -4.77
N TYR A 81 11.60 11.75 -5.66
CA TYR A 81 11.33 11.02 -6.89
C TYR A 81 12.16 11.50 -8.09
N LYS A 82 13.00 12.53 -7.92
CA LYS A 82 13.83 13.09 -9.00
C LYS A 82 14.66 12.03 -9.73
N GLY A 83 14.58 12.05 -11.04
CA GLY A 83 15.31 11.12 -11.91
C GLY A 83 14.68 9.74 -12.08
N LEU A 84 13.60 9.46 -11.37
CA LEU A 84 12.85 8.23 -11.59
C LEU A 84 12.11 8.26 -12.94
N THR A 85 11.80 7.08 -13.46
CA THR A 85 10.90 6.92 -14.61
C THR A 85 9.50 6.60 -14.07
N ALA A 86 8.52 7.46 -14.37
CA ALA A 86 7.12 7.22 -14.09
C ALA A 86 6.47 6.54 -15.29
N LYS A 87 5.69 5.48 -15.05
CA LYS A 87 4.87 4.81 -16.07
C LYS A 87 3.42 4.76 -15.61
N HIS A 88 2.54 5.33 -16.41
CA HIS A 88 1.12 5.21 -16.19
C HIS A 88 0.61 3.90 -16.77
N MET A 89 -0.14 3.16 -15.97
CA MET A 89 -0.64 1.82 -16.30
C MET A 89 -2.11 1.69 -15.89
N LYS A 90 -2.95 1.26 -16.85
CA LYS A 90 -4.37 0.99 -16.59
C LYS A 90 -4.70 -0.43 -17.00
N LYS A 91 -4.99 -1.29 -16.05
CA LYS A 91 -5.23 -2.71 -16.29
C LYS A 91 -6.05 -3.35 -15.18
N GLU A 92 -6.98 -4.24 -15.56
CA GLU A 92 -7.81 -5.01 -14.62
C GLU A 92 -8.56 -4.12 -13.61
N GLY A 93 -9.02 -2.93 -14.06
CA GLY A 93 -9.68 -1.95 -13.20
C GLY A 93 -8.73 -1.07 -12.36
N TRP A 94 -7.44 -1.36 -12.37
CA TRP A 94 -6.42 -0.55 -11.70
C TRP A 94 -5.95 0.59 -12.60
N ASP A 95 -5.73 1.75 -12.00
CA ASP A 95 -5.20 2.95 -12.62
C ASP A 95 -4.07 3.48 -11.75
N VAL A 96 -2.82 3.26 -12.18
CA VAL A 96 -1.64 3.44 -11.33
C VAL A 96 -0.48 4.11 -12.08
N ILE A 97 0.36 4.84 -11.35
CA ILE A 97 1.65 5.33 -11.82
C ILE A 97 2.74 4.55 -11.07
N GLY A 98 3.50 3.73 -11.80
CA GLY A 98 4.69 3.05 -11.23
C GLY A 98 5.92 3.93 -11.34
N LEU A 99 6.66 4.09 -10.26
CA LEU A 99 7.91 4.84 -10.19
C LEU A 99 9.10 3.86 -10.21
N TYR A 100 9.96 3.99 -11.22
CA TYR A 100 11.06 3.06 -11.48
C TYR A 100 12.42 3.76 -11.37
N ASN A 101 13.38 3.12 -10.72
CA ASN A 101 14.75 3.60 -10.65
C ASN A 101 15.53 3.33 -11.96
N SER A 102 16.81 3.76 -12.01
CA SER A 102 17.69 3.57 -13.17
C SER A 102 17.96 2.09 -13.50
N LYS A 103 17.83 1.19 -12.53
CA LYS A 103 17.91 -0.27 -12.70
C LYS A 103 16.59 -0.89 -13.20
N LYS A 104 15.57 -0.07 -13.48
CA LYS A 104 14.21 -0.49 -13.87
C LYS A 104 13.47 -1.28 -12.78
N GLN A 105 13.85 -1.14 -11.54
CA GLN A 105 13.12 -1.71 -10.40
C GLN A 105 12.00 -0.74 -10.01
N LEU A 106 10.83 -1.27 -9.75
CA LEU A 106 9.70 -0.52 -9.21
C LEU A 106 10.00 -0.16 -7.75
N VAL A 107 10.03 1.14 -7.44
CA VAL A 107 10.39 1.64 -6.10
C VAL A 107 9.22 2.26 -5.35
N ASN A 108 8.19 2.71 -6.05
CA ASN A 108 6.92 3.12 -5.45
C ASN A 108 5.79 3.05 -6.47
N LEU A 109 4.56 3.15 -5.97
CA LEU A 109 3.34 3.18 -6.74
C LEU A 109 2.50 4.38 -6.29
N MET A 110 1.83 5.02 -7.25
CA MET A 110 0.78 5.99 -6.97
C MET A 110 -0.53 5.45 -7.52
N GLU A 111 -1.57 5.46 -6.70
CA GLU A 111 -2.91 4.99 -7.06
C GLU A 111 -3.84 6.16 -7.35
N ASN A 112 -4.69 6.02 -8.38
CA ASN A 112 -5.74 6.99 -8.65
C ASN A 112 -6.79 6.93 -7.53
N VAL A 113 -7.02 8.07 -6.86
CA VAL A 113 -7.92 8.17 -5.69
C VAL A 113 -9.39 7.97 -6.06
N GLU A 114 -9.80 8.34 -7.28
CA GLU A 114 -11.19 8.13 -7.73
C GLU A 114 -11.63 6.65 -7.75
N LYS A 115 -10.67 5.74 -7.63
CA LYS A 115 -10.94 4.32 -7.51
C LYS A 115 -11.45 3.92 -6.13
N PHE A 116 -11.22 4.73 -5.11
CA PHE A 116 -11.70 4.47 -3.75
C PHE A 116 -13.22 4.69 -3.70
N THR A 117 -13.96 3.72 -4.23
CA THR A 117 -15.41 3.65 -4.09
C THR A 117 -15.75 3.01 -2.75
N ASP A 118 -16.93 3.31 -2.20
CA ASP A 118 -17.42 2.72 -0.94
C ASP A 118 -17.35 1.19 -0.96
N ASP A 119 -17.68 0.57 -2.10
CA ASP A 119 -17.60 -0.89 -2.25
C ASP A 119 -16.15 -1.42 -2.17
N TYR A 120 -15.21 -0.73 -2.82
CA TYR A 120 -13.79 -1.10 -2.78
C TYR A 120 -13.23 -0.96 -1.36
N GLU A 121 -13.52 0.15 -0.69
CA GLU A 121 -13.12 0.40 0.69
C GLU A 121 -13.69 -0.67 1.63
N GLN A 122 -14.97 -0.97 1.51
CA GLN A 122 -15.63 -1.97 2.37
C GLN A 122 -15.05 -3.37 2.17
N VAL A 123 -14.75 -3.78 0.94
CA VAL A 123 -14.11 -5.08 0.66
C VAL A 123 -12.70 -5.12 1.23
N SER A 124 -11.92 -4.06 1.05
CA SER A 124 -10.55 -3.96 1.55
C SER A 124 -10.50 -3.99 3.07
N VAL A 125 -11.37 -3.23 3.74
CA VAL A 125 -11.50 -3.19 5.20
C VAL A 125 -11.90 -4.55 5.76
N ASN A 126 -12.89 -5.22 5.16
CA ASN A 126 -13.34 -6.52 5.66
C ASN A 126 -12.22 -7.58 5.56
N ARG A 127 -11.50 -7.63 4.45
CA ARG A 127 -10.38 -8.56 4.28
C ARG A 127 -9.24 -8.26 5.24
N TRP A 128 -8.94 -6.98 5.44
CA TRP A 128 -7.93 -6.57 6.40
C TRP A 128 -8.31 -6.97 7.83
N LYS A 129 -9.56 -6.77 8.24
CA LYS A 129 -10.05 -7.24 9.55
C LYS A 129 -9.94 -8.75 9.70
N GLU A 130 -10.32 -9.51 8.68
CA GLU A 130 -10.26 -10.97 8.71
C GLU A 130 -8.86 -11.51 8.92
N GLN A 131 -7.83 -10.89 8.35
CA GLN A 131 -6.44 -11.32 8.55
C GLN A 131 -5.90 -11.02 9.95
N LEU A 132 -6.50 -10.04 10.65
CA LEU A 132 -6.13 -9.71 12.02
C LEU A 132 -6.80 -10.61 13.04
N ASN A 133 -7.92 -11.26 12.69
CA ASN A 133 -8.64 -12.11 13.60
C ASN A 133 -7.72 -13.19 14.19
N GLY A 134 -7.74 -13.29 15.51
CA GLY A 134 -6.90 -14.23 16.21
C GLY A 134 -6.79 -13.94 17.70
N THR A 135 -6.06 -14.80 18.38
CA THR A 135 -5.69 -14.62 19.78
C THR A 135 -4.22 -14.27 19.86
N TYR A 136 -3.90 -13.24 20.60
CA TYR A 136 -2.57 -12.69 20.75
C TYR A 136 -2.20 -12.64 22.22
N TYR A 137 -0.91 -12.70 22.50
CA TYR A 137 -0.34 -12.72 23.82
C TYR A 137 0.57 -11.50 24.01
N PHE A 138 0.49 -10.84 25.15
CA PHE A 138 1.36 -9.73 25.50
C PHE A 138 2.58 -10.25 26.27
N PRO A 139 3.80 -10.20 25.69
CA PRO A 139 4.96 -10.88 26.26
C PRO A 139 5.57 -10.17 27.48
N GLU A 140 5.36 -8.86 27.67
CA GLU A 140 6.07 -8.05 28.66
C GLU A 140 5.45 -7.98 30.07
N GLY A 141 4.50 -8.86 30.36
CA GLY A 141 4.09 -8.99 31.76
C GLY A 141 2.61 -8.92 32.03
N GLY A 142 2.07 -10.01 32.44
CA GLY A 142 0.78 -10.05 33.07
C GLY A 142 -0.28 -10.91 32.41
N GLY A 143 0.02 -11.54 31.28
CA GLY A 143 -0.79 -12.64 30.78
C GLY A 143 -2.13 -12.25 30.16
N ASP A 144 -2.23 -11.05 29.62
CA ASP A 144 -3.46 -10.59 29.03
C ASP A 144 -3.54 -11.02 27.55
N ASP A 145 -4.38 -12.03 27.29
CA ASP A 145 -4.71 -12.41 25.92
C ASP A 145 -5.55 -11.29 25.30
N LEU A 146 -5.16 -10.89 24.10
CA LEU A 146 -5.95 -10.03 23.24
C LEU A 146 -6.64 -10.90 22.20
N VAL A 147 -7.96 -10.84 22.14
CA VAL A 147 -8.74 -11.51 21.09
C VAL A 147 -9.20 -10.46 20.09
N TRP A 148 -8.69 -10.56 18.88
CA TRP A 148 -9.05 -9.64 17.81
C TRP A 148 -10.19 -10.23 16.96
N GLY A 149 -11.30 -9.53 16.93
CA GLY A 149 -12.47 -9.89 16.12
C GLY A 149 -12.82 -8.81 15.11
N ASN A 150 -13.75 -9.08 14.20
CA ASN A 150 -14.14 -8.14 13.14
C ASN A 150 -14.80 -6.85 13.62
N LYS A 151 -15.35 -6.83 14.84
CA LYS A 151 -16.11 -5.67 15.36
C LYS A 151 -15.54 -5.09 16.66
N ALA A 152 -14.79 -5.89 17.38
CA ALA A 152 -14.24 -5.49 18.66
C ALA A 152 -12.96 -6.28 18.96
N ILE A 153 -12.13 -5.69 19.80
CA ILE A 153 -10.99 -6.33 20.43
C ILE A 153 -11.39 -6.64 21.87
N VAL A 154 -11.04 -7.80 22.37
CA VAL A 154 -11.26 -8.13 23.79
C VAL A 154 -9.90 -8.14 24.48
N VAL A 155 -9.73 -7.28 25.47
CA VAL A 155 -8.53 -7.16 26.31
C VAL A 155 -8.96 -7.29 27.76
N ASN A 156 -8.38 -8.22 28.53
CA ASN A 156 -8.73 -8.42 29.94
C ASN A 156 -10.23 -8.60 30.20
N ASN A 157 -10.92 -9.32 29.33
CA ASN A 157 -12.37 -9.50 29.36
C ASN A 157 -13.18 -8.19 29.12
N VAL A 158 -12.54 -7.08 28.78
CA VAL A 158 -13.22 -5.85 28.34
C VAL A 158 -13.37 -5.90 26.83
N VAL A 159 -14.59 -5.74 26.37
CA VAL A 159 -14.90 -5.63 24.93
C VAL A 159 -14.70 -4.18 24.50
N ALA A 160 -13.74 -3.96 23.65
CA ALA A 160 -13.40 -2.67 23.07
C ALA A 160 -13.82 -2.62 21.59
N PRO A 161 -14.97 -2.05 21.26
CA PRO A 161 -15.32 -1.79 19.88
C PRO A 161 -14.28 -0.89 19.22
N TYR A 162 -14.01 -1.14 17.94
CA TYR A 162 -13.12 -0.29 17.16
C TYR A 162 -13.73 0.04 15.80
N GLU A 163 -13.35 1.17 15.28
CA GLU A 163 -13.57 1.54 13.89
C GLU A 163 -12.26 1.56 13.11
N VAL A 164 -12.34 1.26 11.82
CA VAL A 164 -11.22 1.44 10.91
C VAL A 164 -11.25 2.86 10.40
N VAL A 165 -10.12 3.54 10.50
CA VAL A 165 -9.99 4.95 10.13
C VAL A 165 -9.15 5.07 8.87
N THR A 166 -9.58 5.91 7.95
CA THR A 166 -8.82 6.20 6.72
C THR A 166 -7.88 7.37 6.97
N PHE A 167 -6.58 7.15 6.68
CA PHE A 167 -5.57 8.20 6.70
C PHE A 167 -4.89 8.32 5.36
N ASN A 168 -4.77 9.55 4.86
CA ASN A 168 -4.06 9.86 3.63
C ASN A 168 -4.40 8.89 2.49
N GLY A 169 -5.70 8.60 2.29
CA GLY A 169 -6.18 7.66 1.29
C GLY A 169 -5.98 6.17 1.61
N ARG A 170 -5.31 5.79 2.71
CA ARG A 170 -5.24 4.39 3.16
C ARG A 170 -6.50 4.01 3.93
N VAL A 171 -7.26 3.09 3.37
CA VAL A 171 -8.51 2.58 3.96
C VAL A 171 -8.29 1.43 4.94
N THR A 172 -7.05 1.04 5.17
CA THR A 172 -6.67 -0.04 6.09
C THR A 172 -5.39 0.32 6.84
N GLY A 173 -5.12 -0.34 7.94
CA GLY A 173 -3.91 -0.14 8.73
C GLY A 173 -4.10 0.74 9.96
N TYR A 174 -5.26 1.38 10.13
CA TYR A 174 -5.51 2.27 11.26
C TYR A 174 -6.83 1.95 11.94
N ILE A 175 -6.85 2.02 13.27
CA ILE A 175 -8.06 1.85 14.08
C ILE A 175 -8.17 2.95 15.12
N ARG A 176 -9.41 3.25 15.49
CA ARG A 176 -9.75 4.07 16.66
C ARG A 176 -10.52 3.21 17.67
N VAL A 177 -10.14 3.30 18.91
CA VAL A 177 -10.80 2.66 20.06
C VAL A 177 -11.16 3.76 21.04
N GLU A 178 -12.45 3.89 21.39
CA GLU A 178 -12.94 4.94 22.28
C GLU A 178 -13.80 4.39 23.41
N GLY A 179 -13.77 5.08 24.56
CA GLY A 179 -14.71 4.88 25.65
C GLY A 179 -14.62 3.55 26.37
N THR A 180 -13.48 2.88 26.30
CA THR A 180 -13.31 1.53 26.87
C THR A 180 -12.52 1.52 28.17
N GLY A 181 -11.71 2.56 28.43
CA GLY A 181 -10.76 2.59 29.56
C GLY A 181 -9.68 1.51 29.50
N THR A 182 -9.48 0.89 28.33
CA THR A 182 -8.41 -0.08 28.10
C THR A 182 -7.12 0.61 27.68
N ILE A 183 -5.99 -0.11 27.73
CA ILE A 183 -4.69 0.37 27.21
C ILE A 183 -4.71 0.62 25.69
N LEU A 184 -5.73 0.17 25.01
CA LEU A 184 -5.92 0.38 23.56
C LEU A 184 -6.82 1.58 23.25
N GLU A 185 -7.28 2.34 24.25
CA GLU A 185 -8.04 3.56 23.97
C GLU A 185 -7.16 4.57 23.25
N GLY A 186 -7.60 5.06 22.07
CA GLY A 186 -6.83 5.96 21.23
C GLY A 186 -6.85 5.59 19.76
N LEU A 187 -5.92 6.17 19.02
CA LEU A 187 -5.76 6.01 17.58
C LEU A 187 -4.46 5.27 17.30
N TRP A 188 -4.55 4.20 16.53
CA TRP A 188 -3.45 3.25 16.35
C TRP A 188 -3.19 2.92 14.90
N GLU A 189 -1.91 2.93 14.50
CA GLU A 189 -1.46 2.20 13.32
C GLU A 189 -1.26 0.72 13.68
N VAL A 190 -1.87 -0.17 12.90
CA VAL A 190 -1.83 -1.62 13.13
C VAL A 190 -0.91 -2.25 12.11
N VAL A 191 0.16 -2.86 12.57
CA VAL A 191 1.16 -3.52 11.72
C VAL A 191 1.18 -5.01 12.01
N PRO A 192 0.58 -5.86 11.14
CA PRO A 192 0.70 -7.30 11.26
C PRO A 192 2.15 -7.74 10.97
N THR A 193 2.75 -8.51 11.87
CA THR A 193 4.09 -9.09 11.72
C THR A 193 4.03 -10.61 11.65
N LEU A 194 5.16 -11.29 11.40
CA LEU A 194 5.22 -12.76 11.44
C LEU A 194 4.93 -13.29 12.84
N GLU A 195 5.41 -12.58 13.86
CA GLU A 195 5.26 -12.97 15.26
C GLU A 195 3.90 -12.57 15.85
N GLY A 196 3.22 -11.57 15.30
CA GLY A 196 1.97 -11.08 15.86
C GLY A 196 1.47 -9.77 15.26
N ILE A 197 1.09 -8.84 16.12
CA ILE A 197 0.64 -7.49 15.77
C ILE A 197 1.48 -6.49 16.55
N HIS A 198 1.93 -5.44 15.88
CA HIS A 198 2.53 -4.28 16.50
C HIS A 198 1.59 -3.08 16.32
N LEU A 199 1.22 -2.43 17.40
CA LEU A 199 0.37 -1.26 17.45
C LEU A 199 1.23 -0.05 17.77
N TYR A 200 1.11 1.02 16.99
CA TYR A 200 1.77 2.31 17.23
C TYR A 200 0.70 3.36 17.44
N GLU A 201 0.76 4.04 18.58
CA GLU A 201 -0.15 5.16 18.83
C GLU A 201 0.19 6.35 17.92
N ILE A 202 -0.85 6.98 17.37
CA ILE A 202 -0.73 8.12 16.45
C ILE A 202 -1.66 9.25 16.89
N ASN A 203 -1.41 10.46 16.39
CA ASN A 203 -2.31 11.60 16.54
C ASN A 203 -3.36 11.64 15.43
N GLU A 204 -4.26 12.62 15.48
CA GLU A 204 -5.31 12.83 14.47
C GLU A 204 -4.77 13.17 13.07
N LYS A 205 -3.48 13.49 12.92
CA LYS A 205 -2.81 13.69 11.64
C LYS A 205 -2.15 12.41 11.12
N GLY A 206 -2.11 11.34 11.92
CA GLY A 206 -1.44 10.10 11.61
C GLY A 206 0.05 10.07 11.95
N ASP A 207 0.55 11.09 12.69
CA ASP A 207 1.91 11.12 13.18
C ASP A 207 2.03 10.29 14.45
N TYR A 208 3.20 9.71 14.71
CA TYR A 208 3.45 9.01 15.97
C TYR A 208 3.53 9.99 17.12
N LEU A 209 2.80 9.69 18.22
CA LEU A 209 2.64 10.61 19.33
C LEU A 209 3.93 10.98 20.05
N TYR A 210 4.99 10.17 19.96
CA TYR A 210 6.26 10.47 20.61
C TYR A 210 7.44 9.96 19.76
N GLU A 211 8.31 10.85 19.30
CA GLU A 211 9.53 10.47 18.61
C GLU A 211 10.54 9.74 19.55
N TRP A 212 10.48 10.00 20.85
CA TRP A 212 11.43 9.52 21.85
C TRP A 212 10.87 8.41 22.74
N GLU A 213 9.57 8.40 22.97
CA GLU A 213 8.87 7.38 23.75
C GLU A 213 7.66 6.93 22.95
N ARG A 214 7.88 6.08 21.96
CA ARG A 214 6.77 5.51 21.23
C ARG A 214 5.93 4.67 22.16
N THR A 215 4.70 5.07 22.32
CA THR A 215 3.72 4.14 22.84
C THR A 215 3.46 3.11 21.76
N SER A 216 4.14 2.00 21.87
CA SER A 216 3.93 0.86 21.00
C SER A 216 3.67 -0.37 21.82
N VAL A 217 2.73 -1.18 21.37
CA VAL A 217 2.36 -2.42 22.03
C VAL A 217 2.57 -3.57 21.06
N LYS A 218 3.36 -4.55 21.47
CA LYS A 218 3.63 -5.76 20.66
C LYS A 218 2.85 -6.93 21.25
N TYR A 219 2.05 -7.56 20.41
CA TYR A 219 1.34 -8.79 20.76
C TYR A 219 1.86 -9.96 19.91
N THR A 220 2.22 -11.05 20.58
CA THR A 220 2.62 -12.29 19.91
C THR A 220 1.41 -13.11 19.52
N LEU A 221 1.39 -13.62 18.29
CA LEU A 221 0.31 -14.44 17.78
C LEU A 221 0.30 -15.81 18.48
N LYS A 222 -0.83 -16.17 19.06
CA LYS A 222 -1.08 -17.48 19.65
C LYS A 222 -1.85 -18.38 18.68
N GLU A 223 -2.91 -17.83 18.09
CA GLU A 223 -3.74 -18.50 17.10
C GLU A 223 -4.12 -17.55 15.99
N SER A 224 -3.90 -17.94 14.74
CA SER A 224 -4.29 -17.17 13.55
C SER A 224 -5.67 -17.58 13.04
N ASN A 225 -6.28 -16.71 12.24
CA ASN A 225 -7.45 -17.07 11.46
C ASN A 225 -7.07 -18.19 10.46
N PRO A 226 -7.68 -19.38 10.54
CA PRO A 226 -7.30 -20.49 9.66
C PRO A 226 -7.71 -20.31 8.20
N ARG A 227 -8.49 -19.28 7.88
CA ARG A 227 -9.01 -19.03 6.53
C ARG A 227 -8.17 -18.00 5.75
N VAL A 228 -7.44 -17.15 6.47
CA VAL A 228 -6.76 -15.99 5.90
C VAL A 228 -5.32 -15.95 6.38
N GLY A 229 -4.36 -15.80 5.46
CA GLY A 229 -2.95 -15.65 5.82
C GLY A 229 -2.62 -14.23 6.31
N ARG A 230 -1.52 -14.10 7.01
CA ARG A 230 -1.06 -12.83 7.62
C ARG A 230 -0.90 -11.68 6.64
N PHE A 231 -0.59 -11.96 5.39
CA PHE A 231 -0.35 -10.98 4.33
C PHE A 231 -1.35 -11.10 3.18
N ASP A 232 -2.58 -11.52 3.46
CA ASP A 232 -3.61 -11.69 2.43
C ASP A 232 -3.92 -10.37 1.70
N TYR A 233 -3.84 -9.24 2.39
CA TYR A 233 -4.02 -7.91 1.79
C TYR A 233 -3.06 -7.62 0.63
N ALA A 234 -1.88 -8.23 0.61
CA ALA A 234 -0.91 -8.06 -0.48
C ALA A 234 -1.40 -8.65 -1.82
N THR A 235 -2.47 -9.44 -1.83
CA THR A 235 -3.09 -9.99 -3.06
C THR A 235 -4.18 -9.11 -3.65
N ASN A 236 -4.69 -8.14 -2.88
CA ASN A 236 -5.88 -7.38 -3.27
C ASN A 236 -5.82 -5.88 -3.01
N THR A 237 -4.77 -5.39 -2.36
CA THR A 237 -4.52 -3.97 -2.07
C THR A 237 -3.22 -3.56 -2.73
N LEU A 238 -3.19 -2.39 -3.36
CA LEU A 238 -1.94 -1.85 -3.87
C LEU A 238 -1.03 -1.48 -2.70
N LEU A 239 0.20 -2.01 -2.72
CA LEU A 239 1.20 -1.67 -1.73
C LEU A 239 1.97 -0.41 -2.16
N THR A 240 2.48 0.31 -1.18
CA THR A 240 3.41 1.43 -1.38
C THR A 240 4.64 1.21 -0.51
N CYS A 241 5.71 1.96 -0.74
CA CYS A 241 6.94 1.85 0.07
C CYS A 241 6.69 2.05 1.57
N LYS A 242 5.68 2.86 1.94
CA LYS A 242 5.30 3.08 3.35
C LYS A 242 4.87 1.80 4.06
N HIS A 243 4.28 0.83 3.35
CA HIS A 243 3.87 -0.45 3.94
C HIS A 243 5.05 -1.27 4.47
N PHE A 244 6.28 -1.00 4.01
CA PHE A 244 7.44 -1.83 4.31
C PHE A 244 8.31 -1.33 5.46
N ARG A 245 8.12 -0.10 5.93
CA ARG A 245 8.96 0.56 6.95
C ARG A 245 9.06 -0.18 8.29
N HIS A 246 8.13 -1.10 8.55
CA HIS A 246 8.08 -1.86 9.80
C HIS A 246 8.51 -3.32 9.63
N TYR A 247 8.87 -3.74 8.41
CA TYR A 247 9.15 -5.15 8.14
C TYR A 247 10.61 -5.39 7.85
N LYS A 248 11.19 -6.40 8.53
CA LYS A 248 12.50 -6.94 8.15
C LYS A 248 12.44 -7.59 6.78
N LYS A 249 13.57 -7.70 6.10
CA LYS A 249 13.68 -8.40 4.80
C LYS A 249 13.15 -9.83 4.83
N SER A 250 13.34 -10.53 5.95
CA SER A 250 12.78 -11.88 6.16
C SER A 250 11.25 -11.88 6.11
N THR A 251 10.62 -10.87 6.70
CA THR A 251 9.16 -10.68 6.67
C THR A 251 8.68 -10.32 5.27
N LEU A 252 9.36 -9.41 4.59
CA LEU A 252 9.06 -9.06 3.20
C LEU A 252 9.14 -10.27 2.28
N ARG A 253 10.14 -11.13 2.47
CA ARG A 253 10.26 -12.39 1.73
C ARG A 253 9.05 -13.30 1.94
N ILE A 254 8.53 -13.43 3.15
CA ILE A 254 7.31 -14.21 3.41
C ILE A 254 6.09 -13.52 2.81
N MET A 255 5.96 -12.19 2.94
CA MET A 255 4.86 -11.41 2.33
C MET A 255 4.81 -11.64 0.82
N ARG A 256 5.93 -11.51 0.10
CA ARG A 256 6.01 -11.76 -1.33
C ARG A 256 5.63 -13.20 -1.69
N ASN A 257 6.13 -14.17 -0.94
CA ASN A 257 5.80 -15.56 -1.18
C ASN A 257 4.38 -15.96 -0.75
N SER A 258 3.73 -15.18 0.11
CA SER A 258 2.31 -15.35 0.42
C SER A 258 1.42 -15.07 -0.79
N ILE A 259 1.78 -14.11 -1.64
CA ILE A 259 1.10 -13.87 -2.92
C ILE A 259 1.17 -15.14 -3.80
N MET A 260 2.36 -15.73 -3.93
CA MET A 260 2.56 -16.98 -4.69
C MET A 260 1.79 -18.15 -4.08
N ALA A 261 1.83 -18.29 -2.75
CA ALA A 261 1.15 -19.35 -2.02
C ALA A 261 -0.38 -19.30 -2.21
N ARG A 262 -0.96 -18.07 -2.21
CA ARG A 262 -2.39 -17.86 -2.48
C ARG A 262 -2.81 -18.34 -3.87
N ASN A 263 -1.93 -18.23 -4.83
CA ASN A 263 -2.12 -18.74 -6.18
C ASN A 263 -1.75 -20.23 -6.34
N GLY A 264 -1.52 -20.93 -5.23
CA GLY A 264 -1.22 -22.37 -5.24
C GLY A 264 0.21 -22.72 -5.64
N TYR A 265 1.15 -21.79 -5.58
CA TYR A 265 2.55 -22.07 -5.96
C TYR A 265 3.17 -23.13 -5.06
N LYS A 266 3.76 -24.17 -5.67
CA LYS A 266 4.48 -25.24 -4.98
C LYS A 266 5.93 -24.83 -4.80
N PHE A 267 6.33 -24.55 -3.58
CA PHE A 267 7.68 -24.12 -3.24
C PHE A 267 8.68 -25.27 -3.35
N SER A 268 9.90 -24.96 -3.80
CA SER A 268 11.05 -25.88 -3.82
C SER A 268 11.96 -25.68 -2.61
N SER A 269 12.07 -24.46 -2.07
CA SER A 269 12.89 -24.20 -0.89
C SER A 269 12.23 -24.72 0.38
N LYS A 270 13.02 -25.40 1.22
CA LYS A 270 12.53 -26.11 2.39
C LYS A 270 11.91 -25.19 3.43
N ASP A 271 12.50 -24.04 3.67
CA ASP A 271 12.02 -23.04 4.64
C ASP A 271 10.63 -22.49 4.29
N LEU A 272 10.36 -22.22 3.00
CA LEU A 272 9.04 -21.83 2.53
C LEU A 272 8.02 -22.98 2.57
N GLN A 273 8.47 -24.20 2.26
CA GLN A 273 7.63 -25.39 2.44
C GLN A 273 7.24 -25.56 3.92
N ASP A 274 8.22 -25.48 4.82
CA ASP A 274 8.01 -25.65 6.27
C ASP A 274 7.11 -24.54 6.84
N TYR A 275 7.22 -23.31 6.30
CA TYR A 275 6.36 -22.21 6.71
C TYR A 275 4.93 -22.41 6.19
N PHE A 276 4.73 -22.50 4.87
CA PHE A 276 3.40 -22.54 4.28
C PHE A 276 2.64 -23.83 4.54
N SER A 277 3.31 -24.97 4.75
CA SER A 277 2.65 -26.22 5.12
C SER A 277 1.88 -26.17 6.45
N LYS A 278 2.20 -25.20 7.32
CA LYS A 278 1.51 -24.95 8.59
C LYS A 278 0.28 -24.05 8.40
N GLU A 279 0.16 -23.40 7.25
CA GLU A 279 -0.93 -22.49 6.96
C GLU A 279 -2.15 -23.27 6.43
N PRO A 280 -3.28 -23.32 7.16
CA PRO A 280 -4.45 -24.12 6.79
C PRO A 280 -5.06 -23.73 5.43
N TRP A 281 -4.84 -22.49 5.02
CA TRP A 281 -5.34 -21.94 3.74
C TRP A 281 -4.47 -22.31 2.54
N TYR A 282 -3.22 -22.73 2.75
CA TYR A 282 -2.30 -23.04 1.65
C TYR A 282 -2.62 -24.38 1.00
N LYS A 283 -2.88 -24.35 -0.29
CA LYS A 283 -3.16 -25.52 -1.12
C LYS A 283 -2.28 -25.52 -2.36
N PRO A 284 -1.10 -26.19 -2.33
CA PRO A 284 -0.22 -26.19 -3.48
C PRO A 284 -0.87 -26.90 -4.66
N ALA A 285 -0.69 -26.34 -5.85
CA ALA A 285 -1.07 -26.96 -7.11
C ALA A 285 -0.19 -28.20 -7.42
N ALA A 286 -0.65 -29.05 -8.31
CA ALA A 286 0.13 -30.19 -8.77
C ALA A 286 1.43 -29.75 -9.49
N SER A 287 1.36 -28.66 -10.26
CA SER A 287 2.46 -28.03 -11.00
C SER A 287 2.37 -26.52 -10.93
N ASN A 288 3.50 -25.83 -11.08
CA ASN A 288 3.57 -24.38 -11.14
C ASN A 288 3.29 -23.79 -12.53
N ASP A 289 3.08 -24.62 -13.56
CA ASP A 289 3.00 -24.18 -14.97
C ASP A 289 1.79 -23.26 -15.27
N ASN A 290 0.73 -23.35 -14.47
CA ASN A 290 -0.51 -22.61 -14.65
C ASN A 290 -0.71 -21.48 -13.62
N ILE A 291 0.30 -21.14 -12.83
CA ILE A 291 0.22 -20.06 -11.87
C ILE A 291 0.12 -18.72 -12.63
N LYS A 292 -0.96 -18.00 -12.39
CA LYS A 292 -1.20 -16.69 -12.98
C LYS A 292 -1.49 -15.68 -11.90
N LEU A 293 -0.67 -14.64 -11.85
CA LEU A 293 -0.86 -13.51 -10.94
C LEU A 293 -1.73 -12.46 -11.62
N SER A 294 -2.62 -11.83 -10.86
CA SER A 294 -3.33 -10.62 -11.26
C SER A 294 -2.35 -9.45 -11.48
N PHE A 295 -2.82 -8.38 -12.10
CA PHE A 295 -1.97 -7.20 -12.32
C PHE A 295 -1.46 -6.60 -11.00
N ILE A 296 -2.35 -6.49 -9.99
CA ILE A 296 -1.97 -5.96 -8.67
C ILE A 296 -0.94 -6.86 -7.96
N GLU A 297 -1.11 -8.16 -8.01
CA GLU A 297 -0.17 -9.12 -7.41
C GLU A 297 1.21 -9.03 -8.06
N GLN A 298 1.27 -8.82 -9.39
CA GLN A 298 2.55 -8.62 -10.10
C GLN A 298 3.25 -7.35 -9.63
N LEU A 299 2.54 -6.22 -9.54
CA LEU A 299 3.09 -4.95 -9.05
C LEU A 299 3.57 -5.06 -7.61
N ASN A 300 2.77 -5.64 -6.74
CA ASN A 300 3.12 -5.82 -5.33
C ASN A 300 4.37 -6.72 -5.19
N MET A 301 4.47 -7.79 -5.96
CA MET A 301 5.66 -8.66 -5.95
C MET A 301 6.92 -7.93 -6.43
N GLU A 302 6.82 -7.10 -7.49
CA GLU A 302 7.94 -6.29 -7.97
C GLU A 302 8.39 -5.29 -6.89
N LEU A 303 7.44 -4.59 -6.27
CA LEU A 303 7.72 -3.60 -5.24
C LEU A 303 8.36 -4.24 -3.99
N ILE A 304 7.80 -5.33 -3.47
CA ILE A 304 8.35 -6.05 -2.31
C ILE A 304 9.77 -6.56 -2.64
N LYS A 305 9.97 -7.10 -3.84
CA LYS A 305 11.29 -7.59 -4.25
C LYS A 305 12.32 -6.48 -4.31
N ALA A 306 11.96 -5.31 -4.85
CA ALA A 306 12.86 -4.17 -4.89
C ALA A 306 13.27 -3.73 -3.47
N GLU A 307 12.35 -3.77 -2.51
CA GLU A 307 12.63 -3.44 -1.12
C GLU A 307 13.47 -4.53 -0.40
N GLU A 308 13.24 -5.81 -0.68
CA GLU A 308 14.13 -6.89 -0.21
C GLU A 308 15.58 -6.70 -0.70
N GLU A 309 15.76 -6.19 -1.93
CA GLU A 309 17.07 -5.93 -2.56
C GLU A 309 17.69 -4.59 -2.14
N ASN A 310 16.93 -3.70 -1.50
CA ASN A 310 17.40 -2.40 -1.05
C ASN A 310 18.44 -2.57 0.07
N PRO A 311 19.72 -2.14 -0.14
CA PRO A 311 20.76 -2.33 0.87
C PRO A 311 20.48 -1.52 2.15
N ASP A 312 19.78 -0.39 2.03
CA ASP A 312 19.53 0.54 3.13
C ASP A 312 18.25 0.21 3.91
N HIS A 313 17.49 -0.81 3.49
CA HIS A 313 16.20 -1.15 4.09
C HIS A 313 16.28 -1.32 5.60
N GLU A 314 17.21 -2.15 6.09
CA GLU A 314 17.33 -2.44 7.53
C GLU A 314 17.75 -1.22 8.36
N SER A 315 18.28 -0.15 7.73
CA SER A 315 18.69 1.06 8.44
C SER A 315 17.53 1.92 8.93
N TYR A 316 16.36 1.78 8.31
CA TYR A 316 15.14 2.53 8.68
C TYR A 316 13.98 1.63 9.14
N VAL A 317 14.18 0.33 9.18
CA VAL A 317 13.21 -0.57 9.82
C VAL A 317 13.18 -0.27 11.31
N LYS A 318 12.00 0.07 11.80
CA LYS A 318 11.78 0.39 13.19
C LYS A 318 11.26 -0.87 13.88
N GLU A 319 12.11 -1.48 14.68
CA GLU A 319 11.77 -2.63 15.55
C GLU A 319 11.08 -2.21 16.83
#